data_2da824033f8b71134e1db33766e31ca6
#
_entry.id   2da824033f8b71134e1db33766e31ca6
#
_cell.length_a   1.000
_cell.length_b   1.000
_cell.length_c   1.000
_cell.angle_alpha   90.00
_cell.angle_beta   90.00
_cell.angle_gamma   90.00
#
_symmetry.space_group_name_H-M   'P 1'
#
loop_
_entity.id
_entity.type
_entity.pdbx_description
1 polymer ?
#
loop_
_entity_poly.entity_id
_entity_poly.type
_entity_poly.pdbx_seq_one_letter_code
_entity_poly.pdbx_strand_id
1 'polypeptide(L)'
;EKGYKVAICEQTEDPKKAKGIVKRDVIRIVTPGTVLDTNILDEGRNNYIMCLFKNVDGFGVATCDVSTGEFVVTSFEDTAENKVMDEIAKYMPSEIICNDGIDFGDQIERVFGIKTATYNDWSFDYQNANICLCNHFKTLNLCGFGIDDDSRYGNDWLFLCFHRKLCG
;
A
#
# COMPACT_ATOMS: atom_id res chain seq x y z
N GLU A 1 10.25 12.05 8.73
CA GLU A 1 11.50 11.60 9.38
C GLU A 1 11.30 10.68 10.58
N LYS A 2 10.12 10.69 11.28
CA LYS A 2 9.87 9.84 12.47
C LYS A 2 8.91 8.67 12.21
N GLY A 3 8.48 8.44 10.97
CA GLY A 3 7.62 7.31 10.59
C GLY A 3 6.18 7.37 11.14
N TYR A 4 5.69 8.53 11.58
CA TYR A 4 4.32 8.66 12.07
C TYR A 4 3.29 8.73 10.93
N LYS A 5 2.11 8.15 11.16
CA LYS A 5 0.91 8.41 10.37
C LYS A 5 0.26 9.69 10.87
N VAL A 6 -0.03 10.65 9.98
CA VAL A 6 -0.59 11.96 10.32
C VAL A 6 -1.94 12.14 9.64
N ALA A 7 -2.99 12.39 10.42
CA ALA A 7 -4.29 12.75 9.90
C ALA A 7 -4.39 14.27 9.75
N ILE A 8 -4.69 14.74 8.55
CA ILE A 8 -4.96 16.15 8.25
C ILE A 8 -6.46 16.36 8.37
N CYS A 9 -6.86 17.28 9.26
CA CYS A 9 -8.25 17.61 9.52
C CYS A 9 -8.53 19.05 9.08
N GLU A 10 -9.62 19.24 8.35
CA GLU A 10 -10.12 20.57 7.98
C GLU A 10 -11.47 20.87 8.61
N GLN A 11 -11.77 22.17 8.73
CA GLN A 11 -13.07 22.64 9.19
C GLN A 11 -14.08 22.48 8.03
N THR A 12 -15.15 21.71 8.28
CA THR A 12 -16.21 21.46 7.30
C THR A 12 -17.44 22.33 7.52
N GLU A 13 -17.43 23.18 8.58
CA GLU A 13 -18.52 24.08 8.93
C GLU A 13 -18.02 25.54 9.02
N ASP A 14 -18.86 26.49 8.60
CA ASP A 14 -18.58 27.92 8.73
C ASP A 14 -18.54 28.31 10.21
N PRO A 15 -17.40 28.82 10.73
CA PRO A 15 -17.26 29.20 12.15
C PRO A 15 -18.32 30.20 12.63
N LYS A 16 -18.85 31.06 11.71
CA LYS A 16 -19.88 32.06 12.02
C LYS A 16 -21.26 31.43 12.22
N LYS A 17 -21.49 30.21 11.73
CA LYS A 17 -22.78 29.51 11.83
C LYS A 17 -22.76 28.40 12.88
N ALA A 18 -21.58 28.04 13.38
CA ALA A 18 -21.43 26.98 14.37
C ALA A 18 -22.00 27.38 15.72
N LYS A 19 -22.85 26.55 16.30
CA LYS A 19 -23.37 26.70 17.66
C LYS A 19 -22.50 25.92 18.66
N GLY A 20 -21.21 26.27 18.75
CA GLY A 20 -20.26 25.59 19.63
C GLY A 20 -18.93 25.30 18.94
N ILE A 21 -18.39 24.09 19.13
CA ILE A 21 -17.13 23.66 18.48
C ILE A 21 -17.41 23.40 17.02
N VAL A 22 -16.66 24.04 16.13
CA VAL A 22 -16.75 23.86 14.67
C VAL A 22 -16.44 22.42 14.29
N LYS A 23 -17.31 21.84 13.46
CA LYS A 23 -17.11 20.48 12.95
C LYS A 23 -15.83 20.39 12.10
N ARG A 24 -15.06 19.33 12.34
CA ARG A 24 -13.85 19.02 11.60
C ARG A 24 -13.92 17.58 11.10
N ASP A 25 -13.49 17.35 9.88
CA ASP A 25 -13.41 16.01 9.30
C ASP A 25 -11.97 15.74 8.84
N VAL A 26 -11.55 14.48 8.92
CA VAL A 26 -10.26 14.02 8.38
C VAL A 26 -10.38 13.99 6.86
N ILE A 27 -9.60 14.85 6.19
CA ILE A 27 -9.59 14.94 4.73
C ILE A 27 -8.49 14.10 4.08
N ARG A 28 -7.43 13.81 4.82
CA ARG A 28 -6.30 13.04 4.32
C ARG A 28 -5.51 12.41 5.47
N ILE A 29 -5.04 11.19 5.24
CA ILE A 29 -4.06 10.53 6.09
C ILE A 29 -2.74 10.45 5.31
N VAL A 30 -1.68 11.03 5.84
CA VAL A 30 -0.33 10.97 5.28
C VAL A 30 0.46 9.93 6.06
N THR A 31 1.06 8.99 5.35
CA THR A 31 1.94 7.95 5.91
C THR A 31 3.33 8.10 5.31
N PRO A 32 4.38 7.48 5.86
CA PRO A 32 5.75 7.63 5.36
C PRO A 32 5.88 7.40 3.85
N GLY A 33 5.21 6.39 3.32
CA GLY A 33 5.24 6.07 1.90
C GLY A 33 4.29 6.90 1.02
N THR A 34 3.37 7.70 1.59
CA THR A 34 2.43 8.55 0.84
C THR A 34 2.78 10.04 0.90
N VAL A 35 3.95 10.39 1.36
CA VAL A 35 4.47 11.77 1.33
C VAL A 35 4.74 12.16 -0.12
N LEU A 36 4.14 13.27 -0.57
CA LEU A 36 4.35 13.86 -1.91
C LEU A 36 5.04 15.23 -1.85
N ASP A 37 5.31 15.74 -0.64
CA ASP A 37 5.96 17.04 -0.47
C ASP A 37 7.44 16.94 -0.77
N THR A 38 7.88 17.59 -1.85
CA THR A 38 9.27 17.61 -2.32
C THR A 38 10.25 18.21 -1.29
N ASN A 39 9.76 19.03 -0.35
CA ASN A 39 10.61 19.54 0.74
C ASN A 39 10.94 18.46 1.80
N ILE A 40 10.18 17.36 1.83
CA ILE A 40 10.34 16.27 2.80
C ILE A 40 11.00 15.06 2.14
N LEU A 41 10.76 14.87 0.83
CA LEU A 41 11.36 13.80 0.04
C LEU A 41 12.80 14.17 -0.34
N ASP A 42 13.68 13.18 -0.29
CA ASP A 42 15.02 13.30 -0.86
C ASP A 42 14.90 13.23 -2.39
N GLU A 43 15.22 14.32 -3.11
CA GLU A 43 15.10 14.42 -4.57
C GLU A 43 15.88 13.33 -5.33
N GLY A 44 16.80 12.66 -4.67
CA GLY A 44 17.64 11.60 -5.27
C GLY A 44 17.15 10.17 -4.99
N ARG A 45 16.03 9.96 -4.27
CA ARG A 45 15.56 8.63 -3.86
C ARG A 45 14.06 8.45 -4.05
N ASN A 46 13.71 7.27 -4.54
CA ASN A 46 12.32 6.85 -4.59
C ASN A 46 11.75 6.63 -3.17
N ASN A 47 10.47 6.95 -3.00
CA ASN A 47 9.76 6.76 -1.74
C ASN A 47 8.77 5.61 -1.86
N TYR A 48 9.27 4.38 -1.74
CA TYR A 48 8.47 3.20 -1.96
C TYR A 48 7.55 2.85 -0.79
N ILE A 49 6.32 2.47 -1.13
CA ILE A 49 5.43 1.66 -0.29
C ILE A 49 5.51 0.23 -0.82
N MET A 50 5.65 -0.73 0.06
CA MET A 50 5.59 -2.14 -0.30
C MET A 50 4.38 -2.81 0.35
N CYS A 51 3.75 -3.68 -0.41
CA CYS A 51 2.71 -4.56 0.09
C CYS A 51 3.17 -6.00 0.01
N LEU A 52 3.00 -6.72 1.10
CA LEU A 52 3.26 -8.15 1.20
C LEU A 52 1.94 -8.88 1.44
N PHE A 53 1.70 -9.88 0.64
CA PHE A 53 0.56 -10.78 0.81
C PHE A 53 1.03 -12.22 0.85
N LYS A 54 0.52 -13.02 1.80
CA LYS A 54 0.78 -14.46 1.90
C LYS A 54 -0.54 -15.22 1.93
N ASN A 55 -0.63 -16.24 1.10
CA ASN A 55 -1.69 -17.22 1.13
C ASN A 55 -1.10 -18.65 1.08
N VAL A 56 -1.95 -19.65 0.83
CA VAL A 56 -1.53 -21.08 0.72
C VAL A 56 -0.68 -21.36 -0.51
N ASP A 57 -0.74 -20.52 -1.54
CA ASP A 57 -0.02 -20.71 -2.81
C ASP A 57 1.35 -20.03 -2.80
N GLY A 58 1.56 -19.06 -1.91
CA GLY A 58 2.83 -18.36 -1.81
C GLY A 58 2.75 -16.92 -1.37
N PHE A 59 3.74 -16.16 -1.79
CA PHE A 59 3.91 -14.74 -1.48
C PHE A 59 3.68 -13.87 -2.70
N GLY A 60 2.99 -12.77 -2.47
CA GLY A 60 2.91 -11.66 -3.38
C GLY A 60 3.62 -10.43 -2.82
N VAL A 61 4.35 -9.72 -3.68
CA VAL A 61 5.03 -8.47 -3.36
C VAL A 61 4.68 -7.41 -4.38
N ALA A 62 4.08 -6.32 -3.94
CA ALA A 62 3.84 -5.15 -4.77
C ALA A 62 4.59 -3.94 -4.19
N THR A 63 5.25 -3.19 -5.04
CA THR A 63 6.03 -2.01 -4.66
C THR A 63 5.60 -0.83 -5.52
N CYS A 64 5.33 0.30 -4.90
CA CYS A 64 4.89 1.51 -5.58
C CYS A 64 5.60 2.75 -5.05
N ASP A 65 6.00 3.63 -5.95
CA ASP A 65 6.35 5.01 -5.63
C ASP A 65 5.23 5.92 -6.11
N VAL A 66 4.50 6.53 -5.18
CA VAL A 66 3.35 7.39 -5.48
C VAL A 66 3.79 8.69 -6.15
N SER A 67 5.03 9.13 -5.95
CA SER A 67 5.55 10.38 -6.51
C SER A 67 5.90 10.26 -7.98
N THR A 68 6.40 9.11 -8.41
CA THR A 68 6.81 8.82 -9.79
C THR A 68 5.76 8.04 -10.57
N GLY A 69 4.85 7.34 -9.87
CA GLY A 69 3.91 6.40 -10.47
C GLY A 69 4.54 5.06 -10.83
N GLU A 70 5.77 4.79 -10.39
CA GLU A 70 6.40 3.48 -10.57
C GLU A 70 5.62 2.42 -9.78
N PHE A 71 5.29 1.31 -10.44
CA PHE A 71 4.56 0.20 -9.84
C PHE A 71 5.11 -1.13 -10.35
N VAL A 72 5.58 -1.96 -9.42
CA VAL A 72 6.20 -3.25 -9.72
C VAL A 72 5.55 -4.33 -8.88
N VAL A 73 5.29 -5.49 -9.49
CA VAL A 73 4.66 -6.65 -8.87
C VAL A 73 5.50 -7.89 -9.11
N THR A 74 5.65 -8.72 -8.11
CA THR A 74 6.27 -10.05 -8.23
C THR A 74 5.62 -11.04 -7.28
N SER A 75 5.74 -12.33 -7.58
CA SER A 75 5.22 -13.41 -6.73
C SER A 75 6.25 -14.52 -6.55
N PHE A 76 6.12 -15.23 -5.45
CA PHE A 76 7.00 -16.34 -5.08
C PHE A 76 6.18 -17.49 -4.52
N GLU A 77 6.67 -18.72 -4.67
CA GLU A 77 6.10 -19.89 -4.03
C GLU A 77 6.21 -19.84 -2.50
N ASP A 78 5.42 -20.61 -1.79
CA ASP A 78 5.23 -20.57 -0.33
C ASP A 78 6.54 -20.66 0.50
N THR A 79 7.57 -21.32 0.01
CA THR A 79 8.85 -21.49 0.75
C THR A 79 9.85 -20.35 0.53
N ALA A 80 9.44 -19.26 -0.09
CA ALA A 80 10.35 -18.24 -0.60
C ALA A 80 10.49 -16.99 0.30
N GLU A 81 10.39 -17.09 1.63
CA GLU A 81 10.57 -15.95 2.55
C GLU A 81 11.86 -15.17 2.30
N ASN A 82 12.96 -15.88 2.01
CA ASN A 82 14.24 -15.23 1.70
C ASN A 82 14.13 -14.32 0.47
N LYS A 83 13.35 -14.70 -0.56
CA LYS A 83 13.15 -13.88 -1.74
C LYS A 83 12.33 -12.62 -1.43
N VAL A 84 11.37 -12.71 -0.50
CA VAL A 84 10.63 -11.54 -0.01
C VAL A 84 11.59 -10.59 0.72
N MET A 85 12.49 -11.12 1.56
CA MET A 85 13.51 -10.31 2.22
C MET A 85 14.48 -9.65 1.23
N ASP A 86 14.83 -10.34 0.14
CA ASP A 86 15.66 -9.78 -0.94
C ASP A 86 14.93 -8.62 -1.66
N GLU A 87 13.62 -8.74 -1.92
CA GLU A 87 12.84 -7.63 -2.51
C GLU A 87 12.73 -6.44 -1.54
N ILE A 88 12.57 -6.69 -0.23
CA ILE A 88 12.62 -5.60 0.77
C ILE A 88 13.98 -4.91 0.74
N ALA A 89 15.07 -5.67 0.70
CA ALA A 89 16.43 -5.13 0.63
C ALA A 89 16.68 -4.32 -0.65
N LYS A 90 16.12 -4.75 -1.77
CA LYS A 90 16.26 -4.10 -3.08
C LYS A 90 15.57 -2.73 -3.12
N TYR A 91 14.35 -2.64 -2.62
CA TYR A 91 13.55 -1.42 -2.70
C TYR A 91 13.67 -0.53 -1.47
N MET A 92 14.05 -1.09 -0.31
CA MET A 92 14.13 -0.37 0.97
C MET A 92 12.92 0.55 1.21
N PRO A 93 11.69 0.00 1.25
CA PRO A 93 10.49 0.79 1.30
C PRO A 93 10.39 1.61 2.61
N SER A 94 9.76 2.77 2.54
CA SER A 94 9.49 3.61 3.71
C SER A 94 8.35 3.09 4.59
N GLU A 95 7.52 2.21 4.03
CA GLU A 95 6.39 1.60 4.70
C GLU A 95 6.08 0.23 4.08
N ILE A 96 5.79 -0.74 4.94
CA ILE A 96 5.32 -2.07 4.51
C ILE A 96 3.92 -2.29 5.08
N ILE A 97 2.99 -2.69 4.21
CA ILE A 97 1.65 -3.16 4.58
C ILE A 97 1.56 -4.64 4.26
N CYS A 98 0.86 -5.41 5.11
CA CYS A 98 0.76 -6.85 4.93
C CYS A 98 -0.61 -7.38 5.41
N ASN A 99 -0.96 -8.60 4.98
CA ASN A 99 -2.06 -9.35 5.56
C ASN A 99 -1.60 -10.15 6.78
N ASP A 100 -2.56 -10.75 7.49
CA ASP A 100 -2.29 -11.55 8.70
C ASP A 100 -1.42 -12.80 8.44
N GLY A 101 -1.29 -13.22 7.17
CA GLY A 101 -0.45 -14.37 6.79
C GLY A 101 1.06 -14.12 6.91
N ILE A 102 1.50 -12.88 7.03
CA ILE A 102 2.92 -12.53 7.19
C ILE A 102 3.30 -12.59 8.66
N ASP A 103 4.00 -13.64 9.07
CA ASP A 103 4.39 -13.93 10.45
C ASP A 103 5.84 -13.53 10.81
N PHE A 104 6.61 -13.05 9.83
CA PHE A 104 8.00 -12.59 10.02
C PHE A 104 8.16 -11.05 10.06
N GLY A 105 7.10 -10.31 10.39
CA GLY A 105 7.13 -8.84 10.51
C GLY A 105 8.18 -8.33 11.52
N ASP A 106 8.34 -9.01 12.65
CA ASP A 106 9.36 -8.67 13.65
C ASP A 106 10.80 -8.86 13.10
N GLN A 107 11.00 -9.82 12.21
CA GLN A 107 12.28 -10.02 11.53
C GLN A 107 12.55 -8.87 10.56
N ILE A 108 11.55 -8.41 9.80
CA ILE A 108 11.65 -7.25 8.92
C ILE A 108 12.06 -6.01 9.73
N GLU A 109 11.37 -5.73 10.84
CA GLU A 109 11.70 -4.58 11.69
C GLU A 109 13.13 -4.68 12.24
N ARG A 110 13.56 -5.87 12.67
CA ARG A 110 14.92 -6.09 13.22
C ARG A 110 16.02 -5.90 12.19
N VAL A 111 15.80 -6.37 10.94
CA VAL A 111 16.82 -6.34 9.88
C VAL A 111 16.88 -5.01 9.17
N PHE A 112 15.72 -4.42 8.85
CA PHE A 112 15.62 -3.22 8.00
C PHE A 112 15.21 -1.96 8.77
N GLY A 113 14.74 -2.09 10.02
CA GLY A 113 14.19 -0.98 10.79
C GLY A 113 12.82 -0.49 10.30
N ILE A 114 12.15 -1.28 9.44
CA ILE A 114 10.88 -0.93 8.82
C ILE A 114 9.75 -1.63 9.56
N LYS A 115 8.77 -0.87 10.05
CA LYS A 115 7.59 -1.42 10.70
C LYS A 115 6.57 -1.89 9.67
N THR A 116 6.04 -3.09 9.89
CA THR A 116 4.93 -3.61 9.11
C THR A 116 3.59 -3.16 9.70
N ALA A 117 2.63 -2.84 8.84
CA ALA A 117 1.26 -2.54 9.23
C ALA A 117 0.34 -3.64 8.69
N THR A 118 -0.21 -4.44 9.60
CA THR A 118 -1.12 -5.54 9.24
C THR A 118 -2.53 -5.02 8.99
N TYR A 119 -3.17 -5.54 7.95
CA TYR A 119 -4.55 -5.27 7.58
C TYR A 119 -5.32 -6.58 7.45
N ASN A 120 -6.61 -6.53 7.75
CA ASN A 120 -7.49 -7.70 7.68
C ASN A 120 -7.57 -8.26 6.25
N ASP A 121 -7.73 -9.57 6.11
CA ASP A 121 -7.80 -10.28 4.83
C ASP A 121 -8.87 -9.75 3.88
N TRP A 122 -10.01 -9.25 4.39
CA TRP A 122 -11.03 -8.63 3.52
C TRP A 122 -10.52 -7.39 2.74
N SER A 123 -9.44 -6.77 3.23
CA SER A 123 -8.77 -5.67 2.52
C SER A 123 -8.01 -6.16 1.29
N PHE A 124 -7.82 -7.47 1.18
CA PHE A 124 -7.13 -8.16 0.10
C PHE A 124 -8.10 -9.01 -0.75
N ASP A 125 -9.40 -8.69 -0.72
CA ASP A 125 -10.40 -9.36 -1.54
C ASP A 125 -10.27 -8.98 -3.01
N TYR A 126 -10.08 -9.99 -3.87
CA TYR A 126 -9.86 -9.82 -5.31
C TYR A 126 -10.99 -9.05 -6.00
N GLN A 127 -12.25 -9.41 -5.73
CA GLN A 127 -13.37 -8.80 -6.44
C GLN A 127 -13.48 -7.31 -6.14
N ASN A 128 -13.34 -6.94 -4.87
CA ASN A 128 -13.39 -5.55 -4.44
C ASN A 128 -12.25 -4.73 -5.07
N ALA A 129 -11.06 -5.30 -5.14
CA ALA A 129 -9.93 -4.63 -5.75
C ALA A 129 -10.07 -4.47 -7.26
N ASN A 130 -10.46 -5.52 -7.95
CA ASN A 130 -10.68 -5.47 -9.39
C ASN A 130 -11.71 -4.38 -9.73
N ILE A 131 -12.86 -4.35 -9.04
CA ILE A 131 -13.88 -3.31 -9.24
C ILE A 131 -13.29 -1.92 -9.02
N CYS A 132 -12.50 -1.74 -7.99
CA CYS A 132 -11.97 -0.41 -7.70
C CYS A 132 -10.90 0.02 -8.69
N LEU A 133 -9.99 -0.85 -9.07
CA LEU A 133 -8.99 -0.55 -10.08
C LEU A 133 -9.62 -0.29 -11.44
N CYS A 134 -10.60 -1.09 -11.84
CA CYS A 134 -11.37 -0.83 -13.06
C CYS A 134 -12.05 0.53 -13.02
N ASN A 135 -12.64 0.93 -11.88
CA ASN A 135 -13.24 2.24 -11.70
C ASN A 135 -12.20 3.36 -11.73
N HIS A 136 -11.04 3.17 -11.09
CA HIS A 136 -9.96 4.15 -11.05
C HIS A 136 -9.39 4.41 -12.44
N PHE A 137 -9.06 3.36 -13.18
CA PHE A 137 -8.52 3.46 -14.53
C PHE A 137 -9.58 3.65 -15.62
N LYS A 138 -10.87 3.64 -15.25
CA LYS A 138 -12.01 3.74 -16.18
C LYS A 138 -11.96 2.69 -17.30
N THR A 139 -11.61 1.46 -16.94
CA THR A 139 -11.51 0.31 -17.82
C THR A 139 -12.52 -0.78 -17.46
N LEU A 140 -12.83 -1.66 -18.39
CA LEU A 140 -13.73 -2.79 -18.16
C LEU A 140 -13.03 -3.99 -17.52
N ASN A 141 -11.73 -4.12 -17.72
CA ASN A 141 -10.90 -5.19 -17.17
C ASN A 141 -9.46 -4.70 -17.03
N LEU A 142 -8.63 -5.50 -16.37
CA LEU A 142 -7.23 -5.17 -16.10
C LEU A 142 -6.24 -5.89 -17.04
N CYS A 143 -6.72 -6.65 -18.03
CA CYS A 143 -5.86 -7.40 -18.97
C CYS A 143 -4.85 -6.50 -19.69
N GLY A 144 -5.25 -5.27 -20.05
CA GLY A 144 -4.36 -4.28 -20.65
C GLY A 144 -3.19 -3.81 -19.76
N PHE A 145 -3.26 -4.11 -18.45
CA PHE A 145 -2.22 -3.85 -17.48
C PHE A 145 -1.41 -5.10 -17.12
N GLY A 146 -1.61 -6.21 -17.87
CA GLY A 146 -0.92 -7.48 -17.62
C GLY A 146 -1.49 -8.31 -16.48
N ILE A 147 -2.73 -8.03 -16.07
CA ILE A 147 -3.44 -8.75 -15.01
C ILE A 147 -4.56 -9.53 -15.71
N ASP A 148 -4.32 -10.81 -15.92
CA ASP A 148 -5.30 -11.70 -16.51
C ASP A 148 -6.03 -12.49 -15.42
N ASP A 149 -7.35 -12.71 -15.60
CA ASP A 149 -8.19 -13.54 -14.71
C ASP A 149 -7.71 -15.01 -14.62
N ASP A 150 -6.81 -15.42 -15.53
CA ASP A 150 -6.31 -16.78 -15.68
C ASP A 150 -4.91 -17.00 -15.07
N SER A 151 -4.38 -16.01 -14.33
CA SER A 151 -3.07 -16.19 -13.71
C SER A 151 -3.16 -17.16 -12.54
N ARG A 152 -2.80 -18.43 -12.81
CA ARG A 152 -2.68 -19.54 -11.84
C ARG A 152 -1.69 -19.27 -10.68
N TYR A 153 -1.12 -18.12 -10.63
CA TYR A 153 -0.13 -17.67 -9.64
C TYR A 153 -0.57 -16.38 -8.98
N GLY A 154 -1.73 -16.31 -8.35
CA GLY A 154 -2.08 -15.34 -7.32
C GLY A 154 -1.58 -13.88 -7.45
N ASN A 155 -1.12 -13.44 -8.63
CA ASN A 155 -0.62 -12.09 -8.87
C ASN A 155 -1.71 -11.02 -8.71
N ASP A 156 -2.97 -11.44 -8.77
CA ASP A 156 -4.14 -10.57 -8.72
C ASP A 156 -4.34 -9.94 -7.34
N TRP A 157 -3.84 -10.58 -6.29
CA TRP A 157 -3.93 -10.12 -4.89
C TRP A 157 -3.07 -8.88 -4.58
N LEU A 158 -2.08 -8.60 -5.41
CA LEU A 158 -1.09 -7.56 -5.17
C LEU A 158 -1.61 -6.16 -5.48
N PHE A 159 -2.59 -6.03 -6.35
CA PHE A 159 -3.26 -4.77 -6.61
C PHE A 159 -4.15 -4.30 -5.46
N LEU A 160 -4.54 -5.22 -4.60
CA LEU A 160 -5.45 -5.00 -3.47
C LEU A 160 -4.90 -4.04 -2.43
N CYS A 161 -3.62 -4.09 -2.20
CA CYS A 161 -2.95 -3.28 -1.19
C CYS A 161 -2.96 -1.79 -1.49
N PHE A 162 -2.96 -1.43 -2.77
CA PHE A 162 -2.96 -0.03 -3.18
C PHE A 162 -4.34 0.59 -3.25
N HIS A 163 -5.39 -0.23 -3.37
CA HIS A 163 -6.77 0.23 -3.43
C HIS A 163 -7.11 1.25 -2.34
N ARG A 164 -6.82 0.92 -1.10
CA ARG A 164 -7.23 1.74 0.05
C ARG A 164 -6.35 2.98 0.25
N LYS A 165 -5.14 3.02 -0.30
CA LYS A 165 -4.24 4.19 -0.21
C LYS A 165 -4.34 5.12 -1.41
N LEU A 166 -4.78 4.62 -2.57
CA LEU A 166 -4.94 5.43 -3.79
C LEU A 166 -6.38 5.90 -4.00
N CYS A 167 -7.38 5.17 -3.49
CA CYS A 167 -8.80 5.44 -3.70
C CYS A 167 -9.57 5.81 -2.41
N GLY A 168 -8.93 5.80 -1.24
CA GLY A 168 -9.54 6.11 0.07
C GLY A 168 -9.51 7.56 0.46
#